data_44b4721a325f2efc8ac67f1c46ae9f5b
#
_entry.id   44b4721a325f2efc8ac67f1c46ae9f5b
#
_cell.length_a   1.000
_cell.length_b   1.000
_cell.length_c   1.000
_cell.angle_alpha   90.00
_cell.angle_beta   90.00
_cell.angle_gamma   90.00
#
_symmetry.space_group_name_H-M   'P 1'
#
loop_
_entity.id
_entity.type
_entity.pdbx_description
1 polymer ?
#
loop_
_entity_poly.entity_id
_entity_poly.type
_entity_poly.pdbx_seq_one_letter_code
_entity_poly.pdbx_strand_id
1 'polypeptide(L)'
;RPAVFLVKRQNQEKSLQVVPEKDERSGRVVIGIMQKSERVRVGPIDAIVMSFDRTWKLTYAIYDGLKQMVTSKAGVELSGPIGVARMAGEVASNDGIIGLLGFTAFLSINLGIMNLLPIPALDGGHLLVLLVEWVRGKPLNSKQAGRIQMIGVAFLLSLFVIVAAQDILRLFKD
;
A
#
# COMPACT_ATOMS: atom_id res chain seq x y z
N ARG A 1 -29.70 -3.12 8.72
CA ARG A 1 -30.64 -3.79 7.78
C ARG A 1 -29.97 -5.05 7.28
N PRO A 2 -30.68 -6.20 7.15
CA PRO A 2 -30.11 -7.42 6.62
C PRO A 2 -29.68 -7.20 5.16
N ALA A 3 -28.49 -7.68 4.81
CA ALA A 3 -27.96 -7.70 3.45
C ALA A 3 -28.09 -9.12 2.89
N VAL A 4 -28.52 -9.26 1.65
CA VAL A 4 -28.65 -10.56 0.97
C VAL A 4 -27.42 -10.72 0.07
N PHE A 5 -26.64 -11.77 0.33
CA PHE A 5 -25.47 -12.14 -0.48
C PHE A 5 -25.78 -13.38 -1.31
N LEU A 6 -25.58 -13.29 -2.61
CA LEU A 6 -25.60 -14.44 -3.50
C LEU A 6 -24.19 -15.07 -3.50
N VAL A 7 -24.08 -16.29 -2.94
CA VAL A 7 -22.82 -17.01 -2.89
C VAL A 7 -22.87 -18.26 -3.77
N LYS A 8 -21.86 -18.46 -4.58
CA LYS A 8 -21.72 -19.67 -5.39
C LYS A 8 -20.90 -20.71 -4.60
N ARG A 9 -21.56 -21.78 -4.17
CA ARG A 9 -20.93 -22.88 -3.44
C ARG A 9 -21.17 -24.19 -4.20
N GLN A 10 -20.10 -24.91 -4.56
CA GLN A 10 -20.18 -26.17 -5.32
C GLN A 10 -21.04 -26.05 -6.60
N ASN A 11 -20.85 -24.98 -7.36
CA ASN A 11 -21.60 -24.66 -8.57
C ASN A 11 -23.11 -24.36 -8.38
N GLN A 12 -23.61 -24.28 -7.15
CA GLN A 12 -24.97 -23.87 -6.80
C GLN A 12 -24.98 -22.46 -6.23
N GLU A 13 -25.90 -21.64 -6.69
CA GLU A 13 -26.14 -20.31 -6.14
C GLU A 13 -27.03 -20.43 -4.90
N LYS A 14 -26.56 -19.90 -3.77
CA LYS A 14 -27.32 -19.80 -2.52
C LYS A 14 -27.41 -18.36 -2.07
N SER A 15 -28.60 -17.92 -1.75
CA SER A 15 -28.80 -16.63 -1.10
C SER A 15 -28.65 -16.78 0.41
N LEU A 16 -27.75 -15.98 0.99
CA LEU A 16 -27.55 -15.91 2.43
C LEU A 16 -27.96 -14.53 2.93
N GLN A 17 -28.83 -14.49 3.91
CA GLN A 17 -29.15 -13.27 4.63
C GLN A 17 -28.11 -13.10 5.77
N VAL A 18 -27.39 -11.99 5.72
CA VAL A 18 -26.39 -11.65 6.75
C VAL A 18 -26.83 -10.35 7.42
N VAL A 19 -26.91 -10.37 8.73
CA VAL A 19 -27.17 -9.18 9.54
C VAL A 19 -25.80 -8.62 9.96
N PRO A 20 -25.44 -7.40 9.54
CA PRO A 20 -24.21 -6.78 9.97
C PRO A 20 -24.24 -6.53 11.49
N GLU A 21 -23.23 -6.98 12.21
CA GLU A 21 -23.08 -6.75 13.64
C GLU A 21 -21.91 -5.78 13.89
N LYS A 22 -22.02 -5.02 14.97
CA LYS A 22 -20.95 -4.14 15.40
C LYS A 22 -19.93 -4.97 16.19
N ASP A 23 -18.71 -5.06 15.67
CA ASP A 23 -17.61 -5.71 16.37
C ASP A 23 -17.20 -4.86 17.59
N GLU A 24 -17.29 -5.43 18.78
CA GLU A 24 -17.00 -4.76 20.04
C GLU A 24 -15.51 -4.35 20.17
N ARG A 25 -14.60 -5.02 19.46
CA ARG A 25 -13.17 -4.73 19.50
C ARG A 25 -12.74 -3.61 18.57
N SER A 26 -13.32 -3.55 17.38
CA SER A 26 -12.95 -2.54 16.35
C SER A 26 -13.97 -1.41 16.25
N GLY A 27 -15.14 -1.53 16.88
CA GLY A 27 -16.23 -0.57 16.75
C GLY A 27 -16.87 -0.51 15.36
N ARG A 28 -16.39 -1.30 14.41
CA ARG A 28 -16.81 -1.31 13.00
C ARG A 28 -17.96 -2.29 12.80
N VAL A 29 -18.81 -1.96 11.82
CA VAL A 29 -19.87 -2.87 11.38
C VAL A 29 -19.24 -3.93 10.48
N VAL A 30 -19.28 -5.19 10.91
CA VAL A 30 -18.70 -6.34 10.20
C VAL A 30 -19.78 -7.34 9.81
N ILE A 31 -19.57 -8.05 8.72
CA ILE A 31 -20.48 -9.10 8.23
C ILE A 31 -19.98 -10.51 8.55
N GLY A 32 -18.93 -10.64 9.38
CA GLY A 32 -18.41 -11.93 9.86
C GLY A 32 -17.82 -12.85 8.77
N ILE A 33 -17.43 -12.30 7.61
CA ILE A 33 -16.73 -13.06 6.56
C ILE A 33 -15.25 -13.03 6.85
N MET A 34 -14.68 -14.20 7.14
CA MET A 34 -13.24 -14.37 7.27
C MET A 34 -12.69 -15.09 6.04
N GLN A 35 -11.62 -14.55 5.48
CA GLN A 35 -10.91 -15.22 4.40
C GLN A 35 -10.13 -16.39 5.00
N LYS A 36 -10.51 -17.61 4.63
CA LYS A 36 -9.78 -18.80 5.06
C LYS A 36 -8.44 -18.86 4.31
N SER A 37 -7.35 -18.62 5.03
CA SER A 37 -6.01 -18.80 4.49
C SER A 37 -5.64 -20.29 4.58
N GLU A 38 -5.51 -20.96 3.44
CA GLU A 38 -4.97 -22.32 3.39
C GLU A 38 -3.47 -22.26 3.15
N ARG A 39 -2.71 -22.93 4.02
CA ARG A 39 -1.28 -23.13 3.82
C ARG A 39 -1.08 -24.26 2.79
N VAL A 40 -0.72 -23.88 1.57
CA VAL A 40 -0.37 -24.83 0.53
C VAL A 40 1.12 -25.12 0.61
N ARG A 41 1.50 -26.38 0.71
CA ARG A 41 2.91 -26.80 0.60
C ARG A 41 3.28 -26.82 -0.87
N VAL A 42 4.20 -25.98 -1.26
CA VAL A 42 4.72 -25.88 -2.63
C VAL A 42 6.19 -26.28 -2.66
N GLY A 43 6.65 -26.85 -3.79
CA GLY A 43 8.05 -27.12 -4.02
C GLY A 43 8.86 -25.80 -4.16
N PRO A 44 10.21 -25.87 -4.01
CA PRO A 44 11.05 -24.67 -4.10
C PRO A 44 10.91 -23.91 -5.42
N ILE A 45 10.80 -24.62 -6.53
CA ILE A 45 10.67 -24.04 -7.87
C ILE A 45 9.31 -23.36 -8.01
N ASP A 46 8.22 -24.03 -7.60
CA ASP A 46 6.88 -23.46 -7.63
C ASP A 46 6.77 -22.23 -6.72
N ALA A 47 7.46 -22.26 -5.57
CA ALA A 47 7.52 -21.11 -4.67
C ALA A 47 8.15 -19.88 -5.33
N ILE A 48 9.22 -20.05 -6.11
CA ILE A 48 9.86 -18.97 -6.87
C ILE A 48 8.90 -18.42 -7.92
N VAL A 49 8.28 -19.29 -8.73
CA VAL A 49 7.33 -18.87 -9.77
C VAL A 49 6.13 -18.14 -9.17
N MET A 50 5.55 -18.69 -8.09
CA MET A 50 4.43 -18.05 -7.39
C MET A 50 4.82 -16.72 -6.76
N SER A 51 6.05 -16.58 -6.27
CA SER A 51 6.56 -15.32 -5.72
C SER A 51 6.66 -14.22 -6.78
N PHE A 52 7.12 -14.58 -7.98
CA PHE A 52 7.15 -13.67 -9.13
C PHE A 52 5.74 -13.22 -9.53
N ASP A 53 4.81 -14.14 -9.68
CA ASP A 53 3.41 -13.83 -10.02
C ASP A 53 2.75 -12.94 -8.96
N ARG A 54 2.97 -13.26 -7.67
CA ARG A 54 2.45 -12.43 -6.56
C ARG A 54 3.06 -11.03 -6.55
N THR A 55 4.38 -10.93 -6.72
CA THR A 55 5.07 -9.64 -6.79
C THR A 55 4.54 -8.79 -7.93
N TRP A 56 4.36 -9.39 -9.11
CA TRP A 56 3.81 -8.70 -10.27
C TRP A 56 2.38 -8.21 -10.02
N LYS A 57 1.52 -9.05 -9.46
CA LYS A 57 0.14 -8.69 -9.11
C LYS A 57 0.08 -7.57 -8.08
N LEU A 58 0.92 -7.62 -7.05
CA LEU A 58 1.03 -6.56 -6.04
C LEU A 58 1.51 -5.25 -6.67
N THR A 59 2.54 -5.29 -7.50
CA THR A 59 3.05 -4.13 -8.23
C THR A 59 1.95 -3.47 -9.07
N TYR A 60 1.19 -4.28 -9.81
CA TYR A 60 0.08 -3.79 -10.61
C TYR A 60 -1.04 -3.21 -9.75
N ALA A 61 -1.39 -3.86 -8.65
CA ALA A 61 -2.41 -3.37 -7.71
C ALA A 61 -2.02 -2.02 -7.08
N ILE A 62 -0.75 -1.83 -6.72
CA ILE A 62 -0.25 -0.56 -6.19
C ILE A 62 -0.32 0.53 -7.28
N TYR A 63 0.09 0.21 -8.51
CA TYR A 63 -0.01 1.13 -9.64
C TYR A 63 -1.46 1.55 -9.91
N ASP A 64 -2.39 0.59 -9.93
CA ASP A 64 -3.81 0.86 -10.13
C ASP A 64 -4.41 1.67 -8.97
N GLY A 65 -4.00 1.40 -7.74
CA GLY A 65 -4.34 2.19 -6.57
C GLY A 65 -3.87 3.64 -6.67
N LEU A 66 -2.62 3.87 -7.09
CA LEU A 66 -2.08 5.22 -7.34
C LEU A 66 -2.84 5.94 -8.45
N LYS A 67 -3.19 5.24 -9.53
CA LYS A 67 -4.01 5.79 -10.61
C LYS A 67 -5.39 6.19 -10.12
N GLN A 68 -6.05 5.34 -9.34
CA GLN A 68 -7.34 5.64 -8.75
C GLN A 68 -7.27 6.82 -7.79
N MET A 69 -6.19 6.94 -7.01
CA MET A 69 -5.95 8.06 -6.12
C MET A 69 -5.94 9.41 -6.86
N VAL A 70 -5.37 9.45 -8.05
CA VAL A 70 -5.32 10.67 -8.88
C VAL A 70 -6.65 10.93 -9.61
N THR A 71 -7.36 9.87 -10.01
CA THR A 71 -8.57 9.98 -10.85
C THR A 71 -9.86 10.01 -10.06
N SER A 72 -9.90 9.41 -8.87
CA SER A 72 -11.08 9.36 -8.02
C SER A 72 -11.16 10.56 -7.08
N LYS A 73 -12.34 11.16 -6.98
CA LYS A 73 -12.65 12.20 -5.97
C LYS A 73 -12.88 11.60 -4.56
N ALA A 74 -12.76 10.29 -4.40
CA ALA A 74 -12.86 9.64 -3.10
C ALA A 74 -11.62 9.99 -2.28
N GLY A 75 -11.82 10.49 -1.07
CA GLY A 75 -10.72 10.79 -0.16
C GLY A 75 -9.87 9.55 0.09
N VAL A 76 -8.60 9.62 -0.24
CA VAL A 76 -7.67 8.52 0.01
C VAL A 76 -7.20 8.63 1.45
N GLU A 77 -7.47 7.59 2.22
CA GLU A 77 -6.91 7.48 3.55
C GLU A 77 -5.44 7.05 3.45
N LEU A 78 -4.55 8.01 3.62
CA LEU A 78 -3.12 7.72 3.74
C LEU A 78 -2.84 7.25 5.17
N SER A 79 -2.23 6.09 5.30
CA SER A 79 -1.68 5.63 6.57
C SER A 79 -0.26 6.15 6.71
N GLY A 80 -0.01 6.85 7.81
CA GLY A 80 1.32 7.33 8.15
C GLY A 80 2.11 6.29 8.97
N PRO A 81 3.24 6.71 9.56
CA PRO A 81 4.13 5.82 10.29
C PRO A 81 3.45 5.04 11.43
N ILE A 82 2.52 5.71 12.13
CA ILE A 82 1.79 5.11 13.26
C ILE A 82 0.79 4.08 12.74
N GLY A 83 0.07 4.39 11.66
CA GLY A 83 -0.84 3.46 11.00
C GLY A 83 -0.11 2.21 10.49
N VAL A 84 1.07 2.37 9.89
CA VAL A 84 1.91 1.24 9.43
C VAL A 84 2.37 0.39 10.62
N ALA A 85 2.80 1.00 11.73
CA ALA A 85 3.20 0.27 12.92
C ALA A 85 2.03 -0.52 13.54
N ARG A 86 0.82 0.06 13.58
CA ARG A 86 -0.39 -0.62 14.02
C ARG A 86 -0.74 -1.82 13.13
N MET A 87 -0.71 -1.64 11.80
CA MET A 87 -0.92 -2.73 10.85
C MET A 87 0.10 -3.85 11.02
N ALA A 88 1.38 -3.52 11.25
CA ALA A 88 2.41 -4.52 11.54
C ALA A 88 2.09 -5.31 12.81
N GLY A 89 1.63 -4.64 13.87
CA GLY A 89 1.19 -5.28 15.12
C GLY A 89 -0.02 -6.20 14.92
N GLU A 90 -1.02 -5.77 14.16
CA GLU A 90 -2.20 -6.58 13.82
C GLU A 90 -1.83 -7.82 13.00
N VAL A 91 -0.98 -7.66 12.00
CA VAL A 91 -0.47 -8.78 11.18
C VAL A 91 0.36 -9.75 12.03
N ALA A 92 1.21 -9.23 12.92
CA ALA A 92 2.00 -10.06 13.84
C ALA A 92 1.12 -10.90 14.77
N SER A 93 0.05 -10.32 15.29
CA SER A 93 -0.86 -11.02 16.23
C SER A 93 -1.75 -12.04 15.53
N ASN A 94 -2.18 -11.78 14.30
CA ASN A 94 -3.11 -12.65 13.57
C ASN A 94 -2.39 -13.76 12.77
N ASP A 95 -1.31 -13.41 12.06
CA ASP A 95 -0.63 -14.29 11.09
C ASP A 95 0.80 -14.67 11.52
N GLY A 96 1.28 -14.11 12.63
CA GLY A 96 2.61 -14.38 13.17
C GLY A 96 3.75 -13.92 12.26
N ILE A 97 4.89 -14.62 12.35
CA ILE A 97 6.11 -14.26 11.60
C ILE A 97 5.94 -14.35 10.08
N ILE A 98 5.09 -15.27 9.60
CA ILE A 98 4.85 -15.45 8.17
C ILE A 98 4.07 -14.25 7.62
N GLY A 99 3.08 -13.77 8.37
CA GLY A 99 2.36 -12.54 8.04
C GLY A 99 3.29 -11.33 8.01
N LEU A 100 4.18 -11.18 9.01
CA LEU A 100 5.17 -10.11 9.05
C LEU A 100 6.13 -10.13 7.85
N LEU A 101 6.58 -11.29 7.43
CA LEU A 101 7.41 -11.42 6.23
C LEU A 101 6.65 -10.96 4.97
N GLY A 102 5.38 -11.37 4.84
CA GLY A 102 4.51 -10.92 3.75
C GLY A 102 4.28 -9.41 3.78
N PHE A 103 4.03 -8.84 4.96
CA PHE A 103 3.85 -7.41 5.15
C PHE A 103 5.12 -6.62 4.82
N THR A 104 6.30 -7.13 5.24
CA THR A 104 7.60 -6.55 4.89
C THR A 104 7.84 -6.56 3.39
N ALA A 105 7.52 -7.66 2.71
CA ALA A 105 7.62 -7.74 1.26
C ALA A 105 6.69 -6.73 0.56
N PHE A 106 5.45 -6.58 1.05
CA PHE A 106 4.52 -5.57 0.57
C PHE A 106 5.07 -4.14 0.73
N LEU A 107 5.60 -3.80 1.91
CA LEU A 107 6.20 -2.49 2.16
C LEU A 107 7.42 -2.24 1.27
N SER A 108 8.26 -3.26 1.04
CA SER A 108 9.42 -3.16 0.17
C SER A 108 9.06 -2.87 -1.28
N ILE A 109 8.04 -3.56 -1.81
CA ILE A 109 7.53 -3.32 -3.17
C ILE A 109 6.95 -1.90 -3.26
N ASN A 110 6.15 -1.50 -2.28
CA ASN A 110 5.54 -0.17 -2.24
C ASN A 110 6.61 0.93 -2.22
N LEU A 111 7.63 0.79 -1.36
CA LEU A 111 8.75 1.72 -1.28
C LEU A 111 9.53 1.78 -2.60
N GLY A 112 9.77 0.62 -3.24
CA GLY A 112 10.42 0.57 -4.56
C GLY A 112 9.64 1.33 -5.63
N ILE A 113 8.33 1.14 -5.69
CA ILE A 113 7.46 1.85 -6.65
C ILE A 113 7.46 3.36 -6.36
N MET A 114 7.33 3.75 -5.08
CA MET A 114 7.37 5.15 -4.68
C MET A 114 8.70 5.81 -5.04
N ASN A 115 9.81 5.10 -4.87
CA ASN A 115 11.13 5.61 -5.25
C ASN A 115 11.30 5.79 -6.77
N LEU A 116 10.57 5.04 -7.58
CA LEU A 116 10.57 5.20 -9.05
C LEU A 116 9.73 6.39 -9.54
N LEU A 117 8.91 7.00 -8.68
CA LEU A 117 8.13 8.18 -9.07
C LEU A 117 9.06 9.35 -9.44
N PRO A 118 8.68 10.17 -10.46
CA PRO A 118 9.48 11.31 -10.91
C PRO A 118 9.40 12.50 -9.94
N ILE A 119 9.68 12.24 -8.68
CA ILE A 119 9.67 13.23 -7.60
C ILE A 119 11.12 13.56 -7.23
N PRO A 120 11.52 14.84 -7.21
CA PRO A 120 12.85 15.23 -6.75
C PRO A 120 13.12 14.68 -5.34
N ALA A 121 14.37 14.30 -5.08
CA ALA A 121 14.86 13.61 -3.88
C ALA A 121 14.57 12.09 -3.82
N LEU A 122 13.81 11.53 -4.75
CA LEU A 122 13.68 10.08 -4.96
C LEU A 122 14.54 9.64 -6.16
N ASP A 123 14.78 8.33 -6.29
CA ASP A 123 15.60 7.76 -7.37
C ASP A 123 15.00 8.07 -8.75
N GLY A 124 13.68 8.00 -8.90
CA GLY A 124 12.98 8.38 -10.13
C GLY A 124 13.17 9.86 -10.48
N GLY A 125 13.27 10.74 -9.49
CA GLY A 125 13.62 12.14 -9.71
C GLY A 125 15.05 12.32 -10.23
N HIS A 126 16.00 11.54 -9.72
CA HIS A 126 17.37 11.53 -10.25
C HIS A 126 17.42 11.00 -11.67
N LEU A 127 16.70 9.92 -11.98
CA LEU A 127 16.57 9.39 -13.35
C LEU A 127 15.96 10.43 -14.30
N LEU A 128 14.96 11.18 -13.84
CA LEU A 128 14.37 12.25 -14.63
C LEU A 128 15.39 13.38 -14.93
N VAL A 129 16.18 13.78 -13.94
CA VAL A 129 17.24 14.78 -14.12
C VAL A 129 18.27 14.29 -15.14
N LEU A 130 18.74 13.04 -15.02
CA LEU A 130 19.67 12.43 -15.97
C LEU A 130 19.09 12.37 -17.39
N LEU A 131 17.81 12.04 -17.52
CA LEU A 131 17.11 12.03 -18.81
C LEU A 131 17.10 13.43 -19.44
N VAL A 132 16.81 14.46 -18.65
CA VAL A 132 16.83 15.86 -19.08
C VAL A 132 18.24 16.29 -19.51
N GLU A 133 19.29 15.93 -18.76
CA GLU A 133 20.68 16.20 -19.10
C GLU A 133 21.08 15.52 -20.42
N TRP A 134 20.67 14.28 -20.60
CA TRP A 134 20.92 13.51 -21.81
C TRP A 134 20.28 14.17 -23.04
N VAL A 135 19.01 14.59 -22.95
CA VAL A 135 18.30 15.27 -24.07
C VAL A 135 18.91 16.64 -24.35
N ARG A 136 19.38 17.36 -23.33
CA ARG A 136 20.02 18.67 -23.48
C ARG A 136 21.47 18.59 -23.96
N GLY A 137 22.11 17.43 -23.92
CA GLY A 137 23.51 17.23 -24.25
C GLY A 137 24.50 17.92 -23.32
N LYS A 138 24.06 18.40 -22.14
CA LYS A 138 24.89 19.04 -21.12
C LYS A 138 24.34 18.88 -19.73
N PRO A 139 25.23 18.68 -18.71
CA PRO A 139 24.81 18.52 -17.33
C PRO A 139 24.16 19.78 -16.77
N LEU A 140 23.34 19.61 -15.75
CA LEU A 140 22.83 20.71 -14.93
C LEU A 140 23.96 21.28 -14.05
N ASN A 141 23.90 22.59 -13.80
CA ASN A 141 24.80 23.20 -12.86
C ASN A 141 24.52 22.65 -11.45
N SER A 142 25.58 22.37 -10.65
CA SER A 142 25.47 21.84 -9.29
C SER A 142 24.51 22.63 -8.39
N LYS A 143 24.42 23.96 -8.60
CA LYS A 143 23.46 24.81 -7.87
C LYS A 143 22.01 24.53 -8.28
N GLN A 144 21.75 24.22 -9.55
CA GLN A 144 20.42 23.90 -10.05
C GLN A 144 19.99 22.51 -9.57
N ALA A 145 20.86 21.52 -9.69
CA ALA A 145 20.62 20.18 -9.20
C ALA A 145 20.33 20.19 -7.69
N GLY A 146 21.14 20.88 -6.91
CA GLY A 146 20.95 21.02 -5.44
C GLY A 146 19.62 21.70 -5.07
N ARG A 147 19.20 22.74 -5.82
CA ARG A 147 17.88 23.39 -5.59
C ARG A 147 16.71 22.46 -5.85
N ILE A 148 16.76 21.70 -6.96
CA ILE A 148 15.71 20.73 -7.32
C ILE A 148 15.60 19.69 -6.20
N GLN A 149 16.75 19.16 -5.74
CA GLN A 149 16.75 18.17 -4.66
C GLN A 149 16.24 18.75 -3.34
N MET A 150 16.61 19.98 -2.98
CA MET A 150 16.16 20.63 -1.76
C MET A 150 14.63 20.84 -1.77
N ILE A 151 14.04 21.25 -2.90
CA ILE A 151 12.59 21.38 -3.07
C ILE A 151 11.91 20.02 -2.87
N GLY A 152 12.47 18.95 -3.45
CA GLY A 152 11.92 17.61 -3.28
C GLY A 152 11.96 17.12 -1.82
N VAL A 153 13.08 17.34 -1.15
CA VAL A 153 13.23 17.00 0.29
C VAL A 153 12.23 17.80 1.13
N ALA A 154 12.10 19.11 0.89
CA ALA A 154 11.15 19.94 1.63
C ALA A 154 9.69 19.50 1.40
N PHE A 155 9.35 19.12 0.16
CA PHE A 155 8.03 18.56 -0.18
C PHE A 155 7.78 17.24 0.56
N LEU A 156 8.72 16.29 0.54
CA LEU A 156 8.56 15.01 1.22
C LEU A 156 8.47 15.17 2.74
N LEU A 157 9.27 16.06 3.33
CA LEU A 157 9.19 16.36 4.75
C LEU A 157 7.85 16.98 5.13
N SER A 158 7.33 17.91 4.32
CA SER A 158 6.02 18.52 4.59
C SER A 158 4.90 17.48 4.50
N LEU A 159 4.94 16.59 3.51
CA LEU A 159 3.99 15.49 3.36
C LEU A 159 4.05 14.54 4.56
N PHE A 160 5.26 14.17 4.98
CA PHE A 160 5.48 13.31 6.15
C PHE A 160 4.87 13.93 7.42
N VAL A 161 5.11 15.22 7.67
CA VAL A 161 4.56 15.93 8.84
C VAL A 161 3.03 15.98 8.79
N ILE A 162 2.45 16.25 7.62
CA ILE A 162 0.98 16.28 7.45
C ILE A 162 0.37 14.91 7.74
N VAL A 163 0.93 13.85 7.16
CA VAL A 163 0.41 12.49 7.33
C VAL A 163 0.59 12.00 8.77
N ALA A 164 1.75 12.28 9.39
CA ALA A 164 1.99 11.95 10.80
C ALA A 164 1.04 12.70 11.74
N ALA A 165 0.77 13.97 11.48
CA ALA A 165 -0.21 14.74 12.24
C ALA A 165 -1.63 14.17 12.10
N GLN A 166 -2.03 13.75 10.89
CA GLN A 166 -3.32 13.10 10.68
C GLN A 166 -3.43 11.77 11.43
N ASP A 167 -2.36 10.96 11.45
CA ASP A 167 -2.31 9.70 12.21
C ASP A 167 -2.52 9.95 13.71
N ILE A 168 -1.83 10.97 14.26
CA ILE A 168 -1.96 11.35 15.67
C ILE A 168 -3.39 11.81 15.97
N LEU A 169 -3.96 12.65 15.13
CA LEU A 169 -5.33 13.13 15.32
C LEU A 169 -6.38 11.99 15.27
N ARG A 170 -6.13 10.96 14.48
CA ARG A 170 -6.99 9.77 14.44
C ARG A 170 -6.95 8.98 15.74
N LEU A 171 -5.78 8.87 16.39
CA LEU A 171 -5.64 8.20 17.69
C LEU A 171 -6.48 8.84 18.81
N PHE A 172 -6.78 10.15 18.69
CA PHE A 172 -7.62 10.85 19.67
C PHE A 172 -9.11 10.85 19.32
N LYS A 173 -9.48 10.32 18.14
CA LYS A 173 -10.89 10.24 17.69
C LYS A 173 -11.50 8.83 17.84
N ASP A 174 -10.67 7.80 17.97
CA ASP A 174 -11.04 6.42 18.29
C ASP A 174 -10.99 6.19 19.79
#